data_5b4cc0f1c231f79c740b558364b54b4f
#
_entry.id   5b4cc0f1c231f79c740b558364b54b4f
#
_cell.length_a   1.000
_cell.length_b   1.000
_cell.length_c   1.000
_cell.angle_alpha   90.00
_cell.angle_beta   90.00
_cell.angle_gamma   90.00
#
_symmetry.space_group_name_H-M   'P 1'
#
loop_
_entity.id
_entity.type
_entity.pdbx_description
1 polymer ?
#
loop_
_entity_poly.entity_id
_entity_poly.type
_entity_poly.pdbx_seq_one_letter_code
_entity_poly.pdbx_strand_id
1 'polypeptide(L)'
;MKSSYELAMERMGGEDRPLTSEQKERIAEVDAKYKAKIAERKIFLEQAIQDALAQEKGEEADELRSQLVRETAKLETKSEEEKEKIRES
;
A
#
# COMPACT_ATOMS: atom_id res chain seq x y z
N MET A 1 31.99 16.58 2.72
CA MET A 1 31.40 16.30 1.42
C MET A 1 30.01 15.70 1.58
N LYS A 2 29.09 16.20 0.81
CA LYS A 2 27.71 15.72 0.91
C LYS A 2 27.52 14.45 0.13
N SER A 3 26.74 13.54 0.67
CA SER A 3 26.41 12.32 -0.03
C SER A 3 25.41 12.62 -1.17
N SER A 4 25.25 11.67 -2.07
CA SER A 4 24.24 11.82 -3.13
C SER A 4 22.87 12.02 -2.55
N TYR A 5 22.59 11.37 -1.45
CA TYR A 5 21.35 11.52 -0.74
C TYR A 5 21.14 12.96 -0.26
N GLU A 6 22.16 13.53 0.35
CA GLU A 6 22.08 14.91 0.83
C GLU A 6 21.90 15.90 -0.32
N LEU A 7 22.58 15.67 -1.42
CA LEU A 7 22.44 16.53 -2.60
C LEU A 7 21.02 16.46 -3.17
N ALA A 8 20.44 15.27 -3.19
CA ALA A 8 19.06 15.09 -3.63
C ALA A 8 18.10 15.82 -2.73
N MET A 9 18.33 15.74 -1.43
CA MET A 9 17.50 16.42 -0.45
C MET A 9 17.60 17.93 -0.61
N GLU A 10 18.78 18.45 -0.88
CA GLU A 10 18.95 19.86 -1.09
C GLU A 10 18.24 20.38 -2.32
N ARG A 11 18.28 19.63 -3.41
CA ARG A 11 17.60 20.03 -4.62
C ARG A 11 16.09 20.13 -4.40
N MET A 12 15.58 19.26 -3.59
CA MET A 12 14.17 19.26 -3.24
C MET A 12 13.89 20.18 -2.08
N GLY A 13 14.95 20.62 -1.44
CA GLY A 13 14.88 21.34 -0.17
C GLY A 13 14.04 22.58 -0.17
N GLY A 14 14.00 23.30 -1.29
CA GLY A 14 13.17 24.48 -1.36
C GLY A 14 11.70 24.16 -1.25
N GLU A 15 11.34 22.96 -1.67
CA GLU A 15 9.98 22.49 -1.63
C GLU A 15 9.79 21.41 -0.62
N ASP A 16 10.90 20.79 -0.23
CA ASP A 16 10.88 19.62 0.63
C ASP A 16 10.97 20.01 2.07
N ARG A 17 9.88 20.52 2.57
CA ARG A 17 9.79 20.84 3.99
C ARG A 17 9.65 19.56 4.78
N PRO A 18 10.21 19.51 5.98
CA PRO A 18 9.95 18.39 6.86
C PRO A 18 8.44 18.25 7.07
N LEU A 19 7.96 17.05 7.09
CA LEU A 19 6.55 16.81 7.39
C LEU A 19 6.25 17.27 8.83
N THR A 20 5.11 17.88 9.01
CA THR A 20 4.65 18.27 10.33
C THR A 20 4.27 17.02 11.10
N SER A 21 4.19 17.13 12.42
CA SER A 21 3.74 16.03 13.27
C SER A 21 2.36 15.56 12.85
N GLU A 22 1.49 16.50 12.52
CA GLU A 22 0.14 16.20 12.07
C GLU A 22 0.14 15.43 10.77
N GLN A 23 0.97 15.83 9.82
CA GLN A 23 1.09 15.10 8.55
C GLN A 23 1.60 13.69 8.75
N LYS A 24 2.61 13.53 9.61
CA LYS A 24 3.14 12.20 9.93
C LYS A 24 2.07 11.30 10.54
N GLU A 25 1.26 11.85 11.43
CA GLU A 25 0.18 11.09 12.05
C GLU A 25 -0.86 10.67 11.00
N ARG A 26 -1.22 11.57 10.11
CA ARG A 26 -2.19 11.27 9.06
C ARG A 26 -1.67 10.20 8.11
N ILE A 27 -0.41 10.30 7.75
CA ILE A 27 0.22 9.29 6.89
C ILE A 27 0.21 7.93 7.58
N ALA A 28 0.53 7.90 8.87
CA ALA A 28 0.50 6.66 9.64
C ALA A 28 -0.90 6.07 9.73
N GLU A 29 -1.92 6.92 9.88
CA GLU A 29 -3.31 6.47 9.91
C GLU A 29 -3.74 5.88 8.57
N VAL A 30 -3.37 6.53 7.47
CA VAL A 30 -3.67 6.03 6.13
C VAL A 30 -2.99 4.67 5.93
N ASP A 31 -1.73 4.59 6.30
CA ASP A 31 -0.97 3.35 6.17
C ASP A 31 -1.61 2.21 6.96
N ALA A 32 -1.98 2.46 8.20
CA ALA A 32 -2.63 1.48 9.05
C ALA A 32 -3.98 1.04 8.49
N LYS A 33 -4.76 2.00 8.00
CA LYS A 33 -6.06 1.73 7.40
C LYS A 33 -5.96 0.79 6.21
N TYR A 34 -5.03 1.09 5.30
CA TYR A 34 -4.89 0.25 4.11
C TYR A 34 -4.23 -1.09 4.40
N LYS A 35 -3.30 -1.14 5.34
CA LYS A 35 -2.74 -2.42 5.78
C LYS A 35 -3.83 -3.34 6.32
N ALA A 36 -4.76 -2.78 7.09
CA ALA A 36 -5.88 -3.55 7.62
C ALA A 36 -6.79 -4.06 6.50
N LYS A 37 -7.09 -3.20 5.53
CA LYS A 37 -7.93 -3.59 4.39
C LYS A 37 -7.27 -4.69 3.56
N ILE A 38 -5.98 -4.53 3.30
CA ILE A 38 -5.23 -5.54 2.55
C ILE A 38 -5.21 -6.86 3.29
N ALA A 39 -4.98 -6.83 4.60
CA ALA A 39 -4.96 -8.02 5.41
C ALA A 39 -6.31 -8.75 5.40
N GLU A 40 -7.40 -8.02 5.51
CA GLU A 40 -8.74 -8.59 5.45
C GLU A 40 -9.02 -9.28 4.12
N ARG A 41 -8.69 -8.60 3.02
CA ARG A 41 -8.91 -9.18 1.69
C ARG A 41 -8.03 -10.39 1.46
N LYS A 42 -6.81 -10.31 1.94
CA LYS A 42 -5.86 -11.40 1.80
C LYS A 42 -6.35 -12.64 2.53
N ILE A 43 -6.79 -12.47 3.77
CA ILE A 43 -7.31 -13.59 4.57
C ILE A 43 -8.52 -14.22 3.90
N PHE A 44 -9.46 -13.37 3.47
CA PHE A 44 -10.68 -13.83 2.82
C PHE A 44 -10.37 -14.61 1.54
N LEU A 45 -9.54 -14.04 0.68
CA LEU A 45 -9.24 -14.66 -0.60
C LEU A 45 -8.36 -15.90 -0.45
N GLU A 46 -7.43 -15.90 0.49
CA GLU A 46 -6.62 -17.10 0.74
C GLU A 46 -7.49 -18.26 1.22
N GLN A 47 -8.49 -17.98 2.05
CA GLN A 47 -9.43 -18.99 2.47
C GLN A 47 -10.23 -19.54 1.28
N ALA A 48 -10.70 -18.64 0.42
CA ALA A 48 -11.41 -19.05 -0.77
C ALA A 48 -10.55 -19.88 -1.71
N ILE A 49 -9.27 -19.52 -1.83
CA ILE A 49 -8.31 -20.28 -2.64
C ILE A 49 -8.17 -21.70 -2.10
N GLN A 50 -7.99 -21.82 -0.79
CA GLN A 50 -7.85 -23.13 -0.16
C GLN A 50 -9.10 -23.99 -0.36
N ASP A 51 -10.27 -23.37 -0.22
CA ASP A 51 -11.54 -24.06 -0.45
C ASP A 51 -11.66 -24.53 -1.89
N ALA A 52 -11.28 -23.70 -2.84
CA ALA A 52 -11.32 -24.07 -4.25
C ALA A 52 -10.37 -25.24 -4.53
N LEU A 53 -9.18 -25.21 -3.96
CA LEU A 53 -8.22 -26.29 -4.12
C LEU A 53 -8.72 -27.59 -3.50
N ALA A 54 -9.35 -27.49 -2.35
CA ALA A 54 -9.91 -28.66 -1.68
C ALA A 54 -11.03 -29.31 -2.50
N GLN A 55 -11.73 -28.50 -3.30
CA GLN A 55 -12.79 -28.99 -4.18
C GLN A 55 -12.27 -29.34 -5.58
N GLU A 56 -10.95 -29.33 -5.75
CA GLU A 56 -10.30 -29.63 -7.01
C GLU A 56 -10.67 -28.65 -8.14
N LYS A 57 -10.91 -27.40 -7.76
CA LYS A 57 -11.23 -26.33 -8.69
C LYS A 57 -10.00 -25.45 -8.92
N GLY A 58 -9.01 -25.99 -9.59
CA GLY A 58 -7.74 -25.31 -9.83
C GLY A 58 -7.86 -24.00 -10.58
N GLU A 59 -8.74 -23.96 -11.58
CA GLU A 59 -8.94 -22.74 -12.38
C GLU A 59 -9.54 -21.63 -11.53
N GLU A 60 -10.49 -21.98 -10.67
CA GLU A 60 -11.09 -21.01 -9.76
C GLU A 60 -10.06 -20.48 -8.77
N ALA A 61 -9.21 -21.38 -8.26
CA ALA A 61 -8.14 -20.97 -7.34
C ALA A 61 -7.19 -19.98 -8.04
N ASP A 62 -6.86 -20.22 -9.30
CA ASP A 62 -5.98 -19.33 -10.06
C ASP A 62 -6.63 -17.95 -10.27
N GLU A 63 -7.92 -17.92 -10.55
CA GLU A 63 -8.64 -16.67 -10.69
C GLU A 63 -8.65 -15.89 -9.38
N LEU A 64 -8.82 -16.59 -8.27
CA LEU A 64 -8.81 -15.96 -6.96
C LEU A 64 -7.44 -15.39 -6.62
N ARG A 65 -6.36 -16.09 -7.00
CA ARG A 65 -5.02 -15.57 -6.81
C ARG A 65 -4.79 -14.29 -7.61
N SER A 66 -5.28 -14.28 -8.85
CA SER A 66 -5.18 -13.08 -9.69
C SER A 66 -5.97 -11.93 -9.09
N GLN A 67 -7.15 -12.23 -8.57
CA GLN A 67 -7.98 -11.24 -7.90
C GLN A 67 -7.26 -10.66 -6.69
N LEU A 68 -6.62 -11.51 -5.89
CA LEU A 68 -5.86 -11.06 -4.72
C LEU A 68 -4.76 -10.09 -5.11
N VAL A 69 -4.00 -10.42 -6.14
CA VAL A 69 -2.93 -9.54 -6.62
C VAL A 69 -3.49 -8.19 -7.07
N ARG A 70 -4.57 -8.21 -7.86
CA ARG A 70 -5.18 -6.98 -8.34
C ARG A 70 -5.74 -6.12 -7.22
N GLU A 71 -6.43 -6.73 -6.28
CA GLU A 71 -7.04 -5.98 -5.17
C GLU A 71 -5.99 -5.39 -4.25
N THR A 72 -4.95 -6.15 -3.93
CA THR A 72 -3.89 -5.61 -3.07
C THR A 72 -3.12 -4.49 -3.77
N ALA A 73 -2.82 -4.64 -5.05
CA ALA A 73 -2.15 -3.59 -5.81
C ALA A 73 -2.99 -2.32 -5.86
N LYS A 74 -4.29 -2.46 -6.06
CA LYS A 74 -5.19 -1.31 -6.09
C LYS A 74 -5.24 -0.59 -4.76
N LEU A 75 -5.30 -1.35 -3.66
CA LEU A 75 -5.30 -0.76 -2.33
C LEU A 75 -3.98 -0.07 -2.01
N GLU A 76 -2.87 -0.66 -2.42
CA GLU A 76 -1.56 -0.04 -2.24
C GLU A 76 -1.45 1.27 -3.02
N THR A 77 -1.97 1.29 -4.25
CA THR A 77 -1.98 2.50 -5.05
C THR A 77 -2.82 3.59 -4.39
N LYS A 78 -3.99 3.24 -3.89
CA LYS A 78 -4.84 4.20 -3.20
C LYS A 78 -4.18 4.74 -1.94
N SER A 79 -3.50 3.87 -1.20
CA SER A 79 -2.75 4.27 -0.03
C SER A 79 -1.69 5.31 -0.38
N GLU A 80 -0.93 5.05 -1.43
CA GLU A 80 0.11 5.97 -1.87
C GLU A 80 -0.46 7.30 -2.34
N GLU A 81 -1.58 7.27 -3.05
CA GLU A 81 -2.24 8.49 -3.50
C GLU A 81 -2.70 9.33 -2.33
N GLU A 82 -3.31 8.73 -1.33
CA GLU A 82 -3.77 9.46 -0.16
C GLU A 82 -2.60 10.02 0.64
N LYS A 83 -1.53 9.24 0.78
CA LYS A 83 -0.34 9.71 1.49
C LYS A 83 0.31 10.87 0.75
N GLU A 84 0.32 10.82 -0.58
CA GLU A 84 0.88 11.89 -1.38
C GLU A 84 0.09 13.18 -1.21
N LYS A 85 -1.22 13.10 -1.18
CA LYS A 85 -2.05 14.28 -0.93
C LYS A 85 -1.74 14.92 0.41
N ILE A 86 -1.47 14.11 1.42
CA ILE A 86 -1.10 14.62 2.74
C ILE A 86 0.24 15.32 2.68
N ARG A 87 1.20 14.74 1.97
CA ARG A 87 2.52 15.34 1.82
C ARG A 87 2.47 16.68 1.10
N GLU A 88 1.57 16.81 0.15
CA GLU A 88 1.41 18.04 -0.62
C GLU A 88 0.63 19.12 0.09
N SER A 89 -0.11 18.79 1.09
CA SER A 89 -0.89 19.79 1.85
C SER A 89 -0.03 20.52 2.93
#